data_58f51c8b493e1f4c0854580e6fd38316
#
_entry.id   58f51c8b493e1f4c0854580e6fd38316
#
_cell.length_a   1.000
_cell.length_b   1.000
_cell.length_c   1.000
_cell.angle_alpha   90.00
_cell.angle_beta   90.00
_cell.angle_gamma   90.00
#
_symmetry.space_group_name_H-M   'P 1'
#
loop_
_entity.id
_entity.type
_entity.pdbx_description
1 polymer ?
#
loop_
_entity_poly.entity_id
_entity_poly.type
_entity_poly.pdbx_seq_one_letter_code
_entity_poly.pdbx_strand_id
1 'polypeptide(L)'
;ATVEDLRGYQLHLVDSGTSPISLNAAITGLKFFFEVTLSQGELMAKMQPVRVPRTLPVVLSRDEAARLIAAARNLKAQTALSVAYGTGLRASEVVALKVTDIDSQRMTLRVEQGKGRKDRYAMLPPLLLERLRTWWRVARAQGKMLDGGWLFPGMNPLDPVTPRQLNRAIHDAAIAAGIDKR
;
A
#
# COMPACT_ATOMS: atom_id res chain seq x y z
N ALA A 1 32.22 18.92 -8.70
CA ALA A 1 30.95 19.63 -8.86
C ALA A 1 31.06 21.00 -8.21
N THR A 2 30.44 21.99 -8.81
CA THR A 2 30.39 23.36 -8.28
C THR A 2 28.97 23.65 -7.79
N VAL A 3 28.79 24.75 -7.06
CA VAL A 3 27.46 25.22 -6.63
C VAL A 3 26.53 25.45 -7.85
N GLU A 4 27.09 25.94 -8.96
CA GLU A 4 26.33 26.18 -10.19
C GLU A 4 25.94 24.89 -10.91
N ASP A 5 26.81 23.86 -10.88
CA ASP A 5 26.44 22.53 -11.44
C ASP A 5 25.24 21.93 -10.73
N LEU A 6 25.18 22.02 -9.39
CA LEU A 6 24.08 21.51 -8.61
C LEU A 6 22.79 22.30 -8.84
N ARG A 7 22.88 23.61 -8.96
CA ARG A 7 21.75 24.46 -9.33
C ARG A 7 21.26 24.15 -10.74
N GLY A 8 22.19 24.00 -11.70
CA GLY A 8 21.86 23.59 -13.07
C GLY A 8 21.13 22.26 -13.12
N TYR A 9 21.58 21.29 -12.32
CA TYR A 9 20.89 19.99 -12.19
C TYR A 9 19.48 20.14 -11.61
N GLN A 10 19.27 20.98 -10.58
CA GLN A 10 17.93 21.25 -10.05
C GLN A 10 17.01 21.85 -11.11
N LEU A 11 17.50 22.84 -11.88
CA LEU A 11 16.74 23.44 -12.97
C LEU A 11 16.41 22.42 -14.07
N HIS A 12 17.37 21.60 -14.46
CA HIS A 12 17.15 20.51 -15.42
C HIS A 12 16.03 19.55 -14.97
N LEU A 13 15.98 19.17 -13.69
CA LEU A 13 14.90 18.34 -13.15
C LEU A 13 13.55 19.04 -13.21
N VAL A 14 13.49 20.36 -12.97
CA VAL A 14 12.25 21.16 -13.10
C VAL A 14 11.82 21.20 -14.56
N ASP A 15 12.70 21.51 -15.47
CA ASP A 15 12.42 21.64 -16.91
C ASP A 15 12.00 20.29 -17.54
N SER A 16 12.52 19.17 -17.01
CA SER A 16 12.09 17.81 -17.40
C SER A 16 10.75 17.37 -16.80
N GLY A 17 10.04 18.24 -16.07
CA GLY A 17 8.73 17.94 -15.49
C GLY A 17 8.77 17.01 -14.28
N THR A 18 9.91 16.90 -13.59
CA THR A 18 10.01 16.09 -12.37
C THR A 18 9.07 16.62 -11.29
N SER A 19 8.32 15.71 -10.65
CA SER A 19 7.38 16.10 -9.60
C SER A 19 8.08 16.80 -8.43
N PRO A 20 7.45 17.78 -7.74
CA PRO A 20 8.03 18.45 -6.58
C PRO A 20 8.48 17.50 -5.47
N ILE A 21 7.77 16.38 -5.29
CA ILE A 21 8.14 15.35 -4.30
C ILE A 21 9.45 14.66 -4.70
N SER A 22 9.57 14.23 -5.96
CA SER A 22 10.77 13.58 -6.48
C SER A 22 11.97 14.54 -6.51
N LEU A 23 11.71 15.81 -6.86
CA LEU A 23 12.72 16.84 -6.83
C LEU A 23 13.28 17.05 -5.41
N ASN A 24 12.40 17.16 -4.41
CA ASN A 24 12.82 17.29 -3.01
C ASN A 24 13.56 16.05 -2.49
N ALA A 25 13.18 14.85 -2.94
CA ALA A 25 13.91 13.63 -2.62
C ALA A 25 15.35 13.66 -3.21
N ALA A 26 15.51 14.10 -4.46
CA ALA A 26 16.82 14.27 -5.08
C ALA A 26 17.67 15.30 -4.33
N ILE A 27 17.11 16.47 -3.99
CA ILE A 27 17.79 17.51 -3.20
C ILE A 27 18.23 16.95 -1.85
N THR A 28 17.37 16.21 -1.15
CA THR A 28 17.68 15.60 0.15
C THR A 28 18.82 14.58 0.03
N GLY A 29 18.80 13.75 -1.01
CA GLY A 29 19.85 12.78 -1.29
C GLY A 29 21.21 13.45 -1.57
N LEU A 30 21.21 14.49 -2.41
CA LEU A 30 22.42 15.26 -2.71
C LEU A 30 22.93 15.99 -1.45
N LYS A 31 22.01 16.55 -0.65
CA LYS A 31 22.37 17.20 0.61
C LYS A 31 23.07 16.22 1.55
N PHE A 32 22.51 15.04 1.76
CA PHE A 32 23.15 14.01 2.55
C PHE A 32 24.53 13.63 2.00
N PHE A 33 24.65 13.44 0.69
CA PHE A 33 25.91 13.07 0.06
C PHE A 33 27.00 14.15 0.23
N PHE A 34 26.68 15.41 -0.08
CA PHE A 34 27.67 16.48 0.00
C PHE A 34 27.96 16.91 1.44
N GLU A 35 26.96 17.02 2.31
CA GLU A 35 27.14 17.45 3.70
C GLU A 35 27.77 16.35 4.58
N VAL A 36 27.24 15.11 4.49
CA VAL A 36 27.62 14.04 5.41
C VAL A 36 28.76 13.19 4.86
N THR A 37 28.73 12.83 3.56
CA THR A 37 29.72 11.91 2.99
C THR A 37 30.98 12.65 2.57
N LEU A 38 30.84 13.82 1.96
CA LEU A 38 31.99 14.59 1.45
C LEU A 38 32.43 15.75 2.36
N SER A 39 31.66 16.10 3.37
CA SER A 39 31.89 17.28 4.23
C SER A 39 32.02 18.59 3.46
N GLN A 40 31.26 18.72 2.35
CA GLN A 40 31.28 19.87 1.43
C GLN A 40 29.87 20.50 1.36
N GLY A 41 29.28 20.80 2.52
CA GLY A 41 27.91 21.32 2.62
C GLY A 41 27.70 22.67 1.94
N GLU A 42 28.75 23.48 1.79
CA GLU A 42 28.72 24.77 1.09
C GLU A 42 28.28 24.65 -0.37
N LEU A 43 28.52 23.52 -1.02
CA LEU A 43 28.07 23.26 -2.38
C LEU A 43 26.53 23.23 -2.52
N MET A 44 25.83 22.95 -1.43
CA MET A 44 24.37 22.90 -1.40
C MET A 44 23.71 24.26 -1.14
N ALA A 45 24.44 25.33 -0.96
CA ALA A 45 23.94 26.64 -0.51
C ALA A 45 22.85 27.24 -1.42
N LYS A 46 22.89 26.97 -2.73
CA LYS A 46 21.89 27.44 -3.71
C LYS A 46 20.76 26.44 -4.02
N MET A 47 20.82 25.24 -3.50
CA MET A 47 19.75 24.25 -3.67
C MET A 47 18.71 24.37 -2.55
N GLN A 48 17.49 24.70 -2.93
CA GLN A 48 16.40 24.83 -1.96
C GLN A 48 15.24 23.89 -2.29
N PRO A 49 14.63 23.26 -1.28
CA PRO A 49 13.42 22.48 -1.48
C PRO A 49 12.30 23.29 -2.08
N VAL A 50 11.56 22.69 -3.00
CA VAL A 50 10.39 23.30 -3.64
C VAL A 50 9.15 23.02 -2.78
N ARG A 51 8.29 24.02 -2.64
CA ARG A 51 7.01 23.86 -1.92
C ARG A 51 6.15 22.82 -2.62
N VAL A 52 5.76 21.78 -1.89
CA VAL A 52 4.78 20.79 -2.35
C VAL A 52 3.38 21.26 -1.94
N PRO A 53 2.47 21.55 -2.89
CA PRO A 53 1.09 21.88 -2.55
C PRO A 53 0.44 20.71 -1.79
N ARG A 54 -0.26 21.00 -0.69
CA ARG A 54 -1.09 20.01 0.00
C ARG A 54 -2.43 19.94 -0.71
N THR A 55 -2.65 18.90 -1.50
CA THR A 55 -3.96 18.57 -2.06
C THR A 55 -4.68 17.58 -1.17
N LEU A 56 -5.97 17.73 -0.98
CA LEU A 56 -6.77 16.73 -0.29
C LEU A 56 -6.80 15.46 -1.13
N PRO A 57 -6.61 14.28 -0.54
CA PRO A 57 -6.72 13.03 -1.27
C PRO A 57 -8.15 12.85 -1.78
N VAL A 58 -8.28 12.32 -2.97
CA VAL A 58 -9.57 11.93 -3.52
C VAL A 58 -10.04 10.67 -2.79
N VAL A 59 -11.19 10.76 -2.13
CA VAL A 59 -11.75 9.66 -1.32
C VAL A 59 -12.90 8.99 -2.08
N LEU A 60 -12.95 7.66 -2.04
CA LEU A 60 -14.07 6.90 -2.56
C LEU A 60 -15.29 7.05 -1.65
N SER A 61 -16.47 7.23 -2.22
CA SER A 61 -17.73 7.08 -1.49
C SER A 61 -17.97 5.61 -1.09
N ARG A 62 -18.92 5.37 -0.20
CA ARG A 62 -19.30 3.99 0.20
C ARG A 62 -19.77 3.16 -1.00
N ASP A 63 -20.57 3.76 -1.89
CA ASP A 63 -21.10 3.10 -3.08
C ASP A 63 -19.98 2.80 -4.09
N GLU A 64 -19.03 3.70 -4.27
CA GLU A 64 -17.85 3.46 -5.11
C GLU A 64 -16.99 2.34 -4.55
N ALA A 65 -16.76 2.32 -3.24
CA ALA A 65 -16.01 1.24 -2.59
C ALA A 65 -16.73 -0.11 -2.73
N ALA A 66 -18.06 -0.14 -2.58
CA ALA A 66 -18.86 -1.34 -2.77
C ALA A 66 -18.77 -1.86 -4.23
N ARG A 67 -18.92 -0.96 -5.22
CA ARG A 67 -18.78 -1.30 -6.65
C ARG A 67 -17.38 -1.81 -6.97
N LEU A 68 -16.33 -1.16 -6.45
CA LEU A 68 -14.96 -1.59 -6.63
C LEU A 68 -14.73 -3.01 -6.11
N ILE A 69 -15.20 -3.30 -4.89
CA ILE A 69 -15.08 -4.63 -4.29
C ILE A 69 -15.87 -5.67 -5.11
N ALA A 70 -17.07 -5.33 -5.56
CA ALA A 70 -17.92 -6.23 -6.36
C ALA A 70 -17.30 -6.50 -7.75
N ALA A 71 -16.64 -5.53 -8.36
CA ALA A 71 -15.99 -5.64 -9.65
C ALA A 71 -14.66 -6.42 -9.61
N ALA A 72 -14.13 -6.73 -8.43
CA ALA A 72 -12.90 -7.50 -8.32
C ALA A 72 -13.05 -8.91 -8.88
N ARG A 73 -12.05 -9.36 -9.64
CA ARG A 73 -12.05 -10.51 -10.54
C ARG A 73 -12.44 -11.86 -9.89
N ASN A 74 -12.16 -12.05 -8.62
CA ASN A 74 -12.41 -13.32 -7.93
C ASN A 74 -12.65 -13.10 -6.44
N LEU A 75 -13.19 -14.14 -5.77
CA LEU A 75 -13.52 -14.11 -4.35
C LEU A 75 -12.32 -13.76 -3.46
N LYS A 76 -11.11 -14.22 -3.79
CA LYS A 76 -9.88 -13.85 -3.06
C LYS A 76 -9.64 -12.35 -3.08
N ALA A 77 -9.66 -11.74 -4.26
CA ALA A 77 -9.47 -10.30 -4.41
C ALA A 77 -10.59 -9.51 -3.72
N GLN A 78 -11.86 -9.90 -3.92
CA GLN A 78 -12.99 -9.27 -3.24
C GLN A 78 -12.86 -9.30 -1.72
N THR A 79 -12.42 -10.44 -1.17
CA THR A 79 -12.23 -10.59 0.27
C THR A 79 -11.04 -9.76 0.77
N ALA A 80 -9.91 -9.77 0.06
CA ALA A 80 -8.74 -8.96 0.43
C ALA A 80 -9.06 -7.45 0.42
N LEU A 81 -9.80 -6.97 -0.60
CA LEU A 81 -10.26 -5.58 -0.68
C LEU A 81 -11.25 -5.25 0.44
N SER A 82 -12.14 -6.18 0.78
CA SER A 82 -13.08 -6.01 1.91
C SER A 82 -12.35 -5.92 3.24
N VAL A 83 -11.29 -6.71 3.44
CA VAL A 83 -10.43 -6.60 4.62
C VAL A 83 -9.75 -5.23 4.66
N ALA A 84 -9.11 -4.81 3.57
CA ALA A 84 -8.45 -3.50 3.50
C ALA A 84 -9.42 -2.35 3.84
N TYR A 85 -10.60 -2.36 3.22
CA TYR A 85 -11.60 -1.32 3.42
C TYR A 85 -12.23 -1.36 4.83
N GLY A 86 -12.65 -2.55 5.29
CA GLY A 86 -13.40 -2.71 6.54
C GLY A 86 -12.55 -2.57 7.80
N THR A 87 -11.23 -2.75 7.69
CA THR A 87 -10.32 -2.71 8.85
C THR A 87 -9.25 -1.60 8.75
N GLY A 88 -9.17 -0.90 7.61
CA GLY A 88 -8.17 0.14 7.38
C GLY A 88 -6.74 -0.37 7.32
N LEU A 89 -6.52 -1.65 6.98
CA LEU A 89 -5.19 -2.22 6.84
C LEU A 89 -4.50 -1.75 5.56
N ARG A 90 -3.18 -1.59 5.65
CA ARG A 90 -2.34 -1.35 4.46
C ARG A 90 -2.22 -2.59 3.59
N ALA A 91 -1.94 -2.41 2.31
CA ALA A 91 -1.77 -3.52 1.38
C ALA A 91 -0.75 -4.57 1.88
N SER A 92 0.38 -4.13 2.42
CA SER A 92 1.40 -5.00 3.02
C SER A 92 0.90 -5.76 4.24
N GLU A 93 0.06 -5.15 5.07
CA GLU A 93 -0.54 -5.77 6.24
C GLU A 93 -1.60 -6.81 5.82
N VAL A 94 -2.44 -6.49 4.82
CA VAL A 94 -3.45 -7.42 4.28
C VAL A 94 -2.81 -8.70 3.74
N VAL A 95 -1.77 -8.57 2.95
CA VAL A 95 -1.11 -9.75 2.34
C VAL A 95 -0.36 -10.60 3.35
N ALA A 96 0.09 -10.00 4.47
CA ALA A 96 0.79 -10.69 5.54
C ALA A 96 -0.12 -11.39 6.55
N LEU A 97 -1.46 -11.28 6.40
CA LEU A 97 -2.40 -11.93 7.32
C LEU A 97 -2.35 -13.47 7.20
N LYS A 98 -2.42 -14.11 8.36
CA LYS A 98 -2.59 -15.54 8.50
C LYS A 98 -4.02 -15.87 8.93
N VAL A 99 -4.43 -17.13 8.74
CA VAL A 99 -5.74 -17.61 9.20
C VAL A 99 -5.87 -17.47 10.73
N THR A 100 -4.78 -17.67 11.46
CA THR A 100 -4.70 -17.56 12.93
C THR A 100 -4.82 -16.13 13.47
N ASP A 101 -4.71 -15.12 12.60
CA ASP A 101 -4.84 -13.73 13.03
C ASP A 101 -6.30 -13.30 13.22
N ILE A 102 -7.25 -14.14 12.82
CA ILE A 102 -8.68 -13.86 12.93
C ILE A 102 -9.21 -14.42 14.24
N ASP A 103 -9.58 -13.54 15.17
CA ASP A 103 -10.29 -13.89 16.40
C ASP A 103 -11.79 -13.62 16.23
N SER A 104 -12.53 -14.67 15.88
CA SER A 104 -13.99 -14.57 15.68
C SER A 104 -14.78 -14.47 16.99
N GLN A 105 -14.18 -14.78 18.15
CA GLN A 105 -14.85 -14.64 19.44
C GLN A 105 -14.77 -13.20 19.93
N ARG A 106 -13.59 -12.57 19.80
CA ARG A 106 -13.37 -11.17 20.16
C ARG A 106 -13.74 -10.19 19.06
N MET A 107 -14.11 -10.71 17.87
CA MET A 107 -14.38 -9.89 16.68
C MET A 107 -13.22 -8.94 16.35
N THR A 108 -11.99 -9.47 16.38
CA THR A 108 -10.76 -8.73 16.11
C THR A 108 -9.88 -9.46 15.11
N LEU A 109 -9.00 -8.70 14.48
CA LEU A 109 -7.99 -9.16 13.56
C LEU A 109 -6.64 -8.64 14.06
N ARG A 110 -5.68 -9.55 14.29
CA ARG A 110 -4.34 -9.20 14.73
C ARG A 110 -3.49 -8.80 13.53
N VAL A 111 -2.77 -7.70 13.67
CA VAL A 111 -1.81 -7.21 12.68
C VAL A 111 -0.43 -7.30 13.31
N GLU A 112 0.37 -8.27 12.87
CA GLU A 112 1.75 -8.41 13.31
C GLU A 112 2.65 -7.40 12.59
N GLN A 113 3.60 -6.82 13.31
CA GLN A 113 4.63 -5.93 12.78
C GLN A 113 4.11 -4.82 11.85
N GLY A 114 3.01 -4.17 12.22
CA GLY A 114 2.49 -3.01 11.52
C GLY A 114 3.51 -1.86 11.41
N LYS A 115 3.05 -0.66 11.05
CA LYS A 115 3.94 0.51 10.94
C LYS A 115 4.75 0.72 12.22
N GLY A 116 6.08 0.72 12.10
CA GLY A 116 7.00 0.85 13.23
C GLY A 116 7.22 -0.46 14.01
N ARG A 117 6.95 -1.62 13.41
CA ARG A 117 7.07 -2.97 14.01
C ARG A 117 6.23 -3.15 15.29
N LYS A 118 5.06 -2.50 15.35
CA LYS A 118 4.14 -2.61 16.48
C LYS A 118 2.95 -3.49 16.10
N ASP A 119 2.64 -4.45 16.96
CA ASP A 119 1.43 -5.26 16.84
C ASP A 119 0.21 -4.43 17.23
N ARG A 120 -0.90 -4.65 16.55
CA ARG A 120 -2.18 -4.01 16.86
C ARG A 120 -3.35 -4.92 16.52
N TYR A 121 -4.47 -4.64 17.10
CA TYR A 121 -5.75 -5.26 16.74
C TYR A 121 -6.59 -4.28 15.92
N ALA A 122 -7.25 -4.80 14.89
CA ALA A 122 -8.26 -4.09 14.14
C ALA A 122 -9.64 -4.73 14.43
N MET A 123 -10.69 -3.93 14.42
CA MET A 123 -12.05 -4.44 14.56
C MET A 123 -12.44 -5.28 13.34
N LEU A 124 -13.15 -6.37 13.58
CA LEU A 124 -13.65 -7.28 12.55
C LEU A 124 -15.19 -7.17 12.46
N PRO A 125 -15.73 -6.40 11.49
CA PRO A 125 -17.19 -6.31 11.32
C PRO A 125 -17.82 -7.68 11.03
N PRO A 126 -19.03 -7.96 11.52
CA PRO A 126 -19.70 -9.27 11.33
C PRO A 126 -19.80 -9.69 9.86
N LEU A 127 -20.19 -8.77 9.00
CA LEU A 127 -20.30 -9.03 7.55
C LEU A 127 -18.95 -9.42 6.92
N LEU A 128 -17.86 -8.82 7.41
CA LEU A 128 -16.51 -9.17 6.94
C LEU A 128 -16.11 -10.58 7.42
N LEU A 129 -16.46 -10.95 8.66
CA LEU A 129 -16.22 -12.30 9.17
C LEU A 129 -16.95 -13.37 8.33
N GLU A 130 -18.18 -13.13 7.92
CA GLU A 130 -18.91 -14.06 7.05
C GLU A 130 -18.24 -14.20 5.68
N ARG A 131 -17.79 -13.11 5.09
CA ARG A 131 -17.03 -13.13 3.83
C ARG A 131 -15.72 -13.90 3.98
N LEU A 132 -15.00 -13.71 5.07
CA LEU A 132 -13.78 -14.45 5.39
C LEU A 132 -14.05 -15.95 5.55
N ARG A 133 -15.13 -16.33 6.23
CA ARG A 133 -15.55 -17.74 6.36
C ARG A 133 -15.87 -18.38 5.00
N THR A 134 -16.55 -17.63 4.12
CA THR A 134 -16.86 -18.09 2.77
C THR A 134 -15.58 -18.28 1.96
N TRP A 135 -14.68 -17.31 1.99
CA TRP A 135 -13.37 -17.42 1.35
C TRP A 135 -12.58 -18.60 1.88
N TRP A 136 -12.50 -18.76 3.20
CA TRP A 136 -11.80 -19.87 3.83
C TRP A 136 -12.31 -21.24 3.36
N ARG A 137 -13.63 -21.45 3.33
CA ARG A 137 -14.23 -22.71 2.86
C ARG A 137 -13.85 -22.99 1.40
N VAL A 138 -13.97 -22.00 0.53
CA VAL A 138 -13.66 -22.15 -0.89
C VAL A 138 -12.17 -22.44 -1.11
N ALA A 139 -11.29 -21.66 -0.48
CA ALA A 139 -9.86 -21.83 -0.63
C ALA A 139 -9.35 -23.16 -0.06
N ARG A 140 -9.93 -23.62 1.06
CA ARG A 140 -9.61 -24.93 1.65
C ARG A 140 -10.07 -26.08 0.75
N ALA A 141 -11.27 -26.00 0.20
CA ALA A 141 -11.77 -27.01 -0.74
C ALA A 141 -10.93 -27.11 -2.02
N GLN A 142 -10.27 -26.01 -2.41
CA GLN A 142 -9.33 -25.98 -3.53
C GLN A 142 -7.89 -26.39 -3.18
N GLY A 143 -7.60 -26.80 -1.94
CA GLY A 143 -6.26 -27.11 -1.46
C GLY A 143 -5.29 -25.93 -1.42
N LYS A 144 -5.81 -24.69 -1.48
CA LYS A 144 -4.99 -23.47 -1.52
C LYS A 144 -4.73 -22.87 -0.15
N MET A 145 -5.48 -23.26 0.87
CA MET A 145 -5.34 -22.72 2.21
C MET A 145 -4.83 -23.81 3.16
N LEU A 146 -3.65 -23.59 3.69
CA LEU A 146 -3.00 -24.47 4.65
C LEU A 146 -3.48 -24.15 6.08
N ASP A 147 -3.42 -25.13 6.98
CA ASP A 147 -3.73 -24.90 8.38
C ASP A 147 -2.70 -23.94 8.99
N GLY A 148 -3.20 -22.84 9.59
CA GLY A 148 -2.34 -21.77 10.10
C GLY A 148 -1.57 -20.96 9.03
N GLY A 149 -1.79 -21.25 7.75
CA GLY A 149 -1.13 -20.59 6.62
C GLY A 149 -1.65 -19.18 6.33
N TRP A 150 -1.21 -18.65 5.19
CA TRP A 150 -1.59 -17.31 4.75
C TRP A 150 -3.08 -17.20 4.45
N LEU A 151 -3.72 -16.12 4.90
CA LEU A 151 -5.12 -15.85 4.61
C LEU A 151 -5.36 -15.61 3.11
N PHE A 152 -4.39 -14.99 2.45
CA PHE A 152 -4.39 -14.75 1.00
C PHE A 152 -3.15 -15.39 0.36
N PRO A 153 -3.17 -16.72 0.14
CA PRO A 153 -2.03 -17.42 -0.47
C PRO A 153 -1.81 -16.98 -1.92
N GLY A 154 -0.55 -17.02 -2.35
CA GLY A 154 -0.13 -16.79 -3.73
C GLY A 154 -0.55 -17.92 -4.68
N MET A 155 0.24 -18.12 -5.72
CA MET A 155 0.13 -19.31 -6.59
C MET A 155 0.63 -20.56 -5.86
N ASN A 156 1.76 -20.44 -5.17
CA ASN A 156 2.22 -21.41 -4.20
C ASN A 156 1.55 -21.13 -2.84
N PRO A 157 0.83 -22.09 -2.24
CA PRO A 157 0.17 -21.89 -0.94
C PRO A 157 1.12 -21.58 0.23
N LEU A 158 2.41 -21.89 0.09
CA LEU A 158 3.43 -21.57 1.08
C LEU A 158 3.81 -20.08 1.12
N ASP A 159 3.50 -19.35 0.05
CA ASP A 159 3.82 -17.94 -0.08
C ASP A 159 2.54 -17.08 -0.09
N PRO A 160 2.55 -15.87 0.50
CA PRO A 160 1.41 -14.97 0.41
C PRO A 160 1.31 -14.34 -0.99
N VAL A 161 0.14 -13.80 -1.30
CA VAL A 161 0.00 -12.87 -2.42
C VAL A 161 0.88 -11.63 -2.16
N THR A 162 1.53 -11.11 -3.20
CA THR A 162 2.40 -9.94 -3.03
C THR A 162 1.58 -8.63 -3.00
N PRO A 163 2.08 -7.56 -2.33
CA PRO A 163 1.44 -6.25 -2.37
C PRO A 163 1.24 -5.74 -3.82
N ARG A 164 2.17 -6.05 -4.72
CA ARG A 164 2.05 -5.70 -6.14
C ARG A 164 0.88 -6.40 -6.83
N GLN A 165 0.64 -7.67 -6.51
CA GLN A 165 -0.51 -8.41 -7.05
C GLN A 165 -1.83 -7.87 -6.50
N LEU A 166 -1.87 -7.50 -5.20
CA LEU A 166 -3.04 -6.87 -4.60
C LEU A 166 -3.32 -5.50 -5.22
N ASN A 167 -2.30 -4.67 -5.41
CA ASN A 167 -2.44 -3.36 -6.06
C ASN A 167 -2.92 -3.50 -7.51
N ARG A 168 -2.43 -4.49 -8.25
CA ARG A 168 -2.96 -4.78 -9.60
C ARG A 168 -4.44 -5.16 -9.55
N ALA A 169 -4.84 -6.01 -8.60
CA ALA A 169 -6.26 -6.39 -8.46
C ALA A 169 -7.15 -5.20 -8.12
N ILE A 170 -6.66 -4.22 -7.33
CA ILE A 170 -7.36 -2.95 -7.04
C ILE A 170 -7.52 -2.14 -8.34
N HIS A 171 -6.44 -1.99 -9.09
CA HIS A 171 -6.46 -1.21 -10.33
C HIS A 171 -7.41 -1.81 -11.37
N ASP A 172 -7.35 -3.13 -11.58
CA ASP A 172 -8.23 -3.84 -12.50
C ASP A 172 -9.70 -3.71 -12.07
N ALA A 173 -9.98 -3.80 -10.75
CA ALA A 173 -11.31 -3.62 -10.20
C ALA A 173 -11.82 -2.17 -10.35
N ALA A 174 -10.96 -1.16 -10.21
CA ALA A 174 -11.32 0.24 -10.42
C ALA A 174 -11.73 0.51 -11.88
N ILE A 175 -10.95 -0.02 -12.82
CA ILE A 175 -11.29 0.07 -14.26
C ILE A 175 -12.63 -0.61 -14.53
N ALA A 176 -12.83 -1.84 -14.03
CA ALA A 176 -14.07 -2.59 -14.22
C ALA A 176 -15.29 -1.92 -13.58
N ALA A 177 -15.11 -1.19 -12.49
CA ALA A 177 -16.14 -0.43 -11.79
C ALA A 177 -16.40 0.97 -12.39
N GLY A 178 -15.65 1.39 -13.41
CA GLY A 178 -15.72 2.73 -14.01
C GLY A 178 -15.31 3.84 -13.02
N ILE A 179 -14.34 3.58 -12.14
CA ILE A 179 -13.84 4.55 -11.15
C ILE A 179 -12.52 5.13 -11.68
N ASP A 180 -12.57 6.38 -12.10
CA ASP A 180 -11.40 7.16 -12.56
C ASP A 180 -10.97 8.19 -11.49
N LYS A 181 -10.67 7.72 -10.29
CA LYS A 181 -10.13 8.53 -9.20
C LYS A 181 -8.68 8.10 -8.94
N ARG A 182 -7.73 9.00 -9.18
CA ARG A 182 -6.30 8.79 -8.96
C ARG A 182 -5.81 9.52 -7.72
#